data_af98752eaa1444e0749a6b5153217e01
#
_entry.id   af98752eaa1444e0749a6b5153217e01
#
_cell.length_a   1.000
_cell.length_b   1.000
_cell.length_c   1.000
_cell.angle_alpha   90.00
_cell.angle_beta   90.00
_cell.angle_gamma   90.00
#
_symmetry.space_group_name_H-M   'P 1'
#
loop_
_entity.id
_entity.type
_entity.pdbx_description
1 polymer ?
#
loop_
_entity_poly.entity_id
_entity_poly.type
_entity_poly.pdbx_seq_one_letter_code
_entity_poly.pdbx_strand_id
1 'polypeptide(L)'
;MKINAKKMSYEEVLKLPKLKHKKPLKPNGALCALVRVLVEPTLRKIKFSYTTERMELIGKDEPCLILMNHSSFTYMKLAYGIFYPKKTGFITSVDAMSGILGKFMRILGCSPTHKFVTDMSLLKDIEYMLKVNKTNVIMYPEAGYSLDGRTTTLPRKLGVLLKRLGVPVVT
;
A
#
# COMPACT_ATOMS: atom_id res chain seq x y z
N MET A 1 13.16 -12.58 14.49
CA MET A 1 13.07 -12.97 13.06
C MET A 1 14.48 -13.12 12.52
N LYS A 2 14.94 -14.33 12.16
CA LYS A 2 16.27 -14.52 11.56
C LYS A 2 16.17 -14.19 10.07
N ILE A 3 16.90 -13.17 9.63
CA ILE A 3 17.02 -12.83 8.22
C ILE A 3 18.12 -13.71 7.65
N ASN A 4 17.76 -14.70 6.84
CA ASN A 4 18.73 -15.49 6.07
C ASN A 4 19.11 -14.70 4.80
N ALA A 5 20.12 -13.85 4.92
CA ALA A 5 20.66 -13.13 3.78
C ALA A 5 21.58 -14.06 2.98
N LYS A 6 21.19 -14.37 1.74
CA LYS A 6 22.03 -15.08 0.80
C LYS A 6 22.95 -14.07 0.12
N LYS A 7 24.27 -14.20 0.30
CA LYS A 7 25.23 -13.41 -0.47
C LYS A 7 25.21 -13.87 -1.93
N MET A 8 24.95 -12.95 -2.84
CA MET A 8 24.95 -13.19 -4.28
C MET A 8 25.78 -12.09 -4.95
N SER A 9 26.50 -12.44 -6.01
CA SER A 9 27.17 -11.45 -6.85
C SER A 9 26.15 -10.65 -7.67
N TYR A 10 26.54 -9.47 -8.14
CA TYR A 10 25.68 -8.64 -9.00
C TYR A 10 25.26 -9.39 -10.27
N GLU A 11 26.14 -10.18 -10.87
CA GLU A 11 25.85 -10.98 -12.06
C GLU A 11 24.85 -12.11 -11.79
N GLU A 12 24.91 -12.73 -10.61
CA GLU A 12 23.93 -13.75 -10.21
C GLU A 12 22.56 -13.12 -9.99
N VAL A 13 22.49 -11.90 -9.41
CA VAL A 13 21.25 -11.16 -9.22
C VAL A 13 20.61 -10.81 -10.57
N LEU A 14 21.40 -10.41 -11.56
CA LEU A 14 20.91 -10.12 -12.92
C LEU A 14 20.32 -11.34 -13.64
N LYS A 15 20.80 -12.54 -13.31
CA LYS A 15 20.33 -13.81 -13.88
C LYS A 15 19.08 -14.35 -13.18
N LEU A 16 18.65 -13.76 -12.04
CA LEU A 16 17.44 -14.18 -11.37
C LEU A 16 16.21 -13.97 -12.28
N PRO A 17 15.30 -14.95 -12.32
CA PRO A 17 14.09 -14.82 -13.13
C PRO A 17 13.31 -13.60 -12.65
N LYS A 18 13.05 -12.66 -13.54
CA LYS A 18 12.19 -11.52 -13.25
C LYS A 18 10.80 -12.05 -12.88
N LEU A 19 10.29 -11.65 -11.72
CA LEU A 19 8.95 -12.01 -11.30
C LEU A 19 7.96 -11.57 -12.38
N LYS A 20 7.19 -12.53 -12.90
CA LYS A 20 6.13 -12.21 -13.88
C LYS A 20 5.15 -11.23 -13.22
N HIS A 21 4.95 -10.09 -13.85
CA HIS A 21 3.94 -9.12 -13.43
C HIS A 21 2.56 -9.79 -13.39
N LYS A 22 1.85 -9.58 -12.29
CA LYS A 22 0.47 -10.07 -12.11
C LYS A 22 -0.41 -8.90 -11.74
N LYS A 23 -1.50 -8.72 -12.48
CA LYS A 23 -2.47 -7.65 -12.21
C LYS A 23 -2.94 -7.66 -10.76
N PRO A 24 -3.16 -6.48 -10.14
CA PRO A 24 -3.70 -6.38 -8.78
C PRO A 24 -5.06 -7.07 -8.66
N LEU A 25 -5.28 -7.72 -7.54
CA LEU A 25 -6.60 -8.28 -7.23
C LEU A 25 -7.44 -7.24 -6.49
N LYS A 26 -8.76 -7.31 -6.69
CA LYS A 26 -9.70 -6.56 -5.89
C LYS A 26 -9.71 -7.13 -4.46
N PRO A 27 -9.61 -6.30 -3.40
CA PRO A 27 -9.63 -6.77 -2.02
C PRO A 27 -10.86 -7.65 -1.73
N ASN A 28 -10.63 -8.82 -1.15
CA ASN A 28 -11.70 -9.72 -0.73
C ASN A 28 -12.38 -9.16 0.51
N GLY A 29 -13.67 -8.84 0.43
CA GLY A 29 -14.41 -8.18 1.51
C GLY A 29 -14.48 -9.01 2.80
N ALA A 30 -14.70 -10.32 2.71
CA ALA A 30 -14.77 -11.19 3.89
C ALA A 30 -13.40 -11.26 4.60
N LEU A 31 -12.32 -11.36 3.83
CA LEU A 31 -10.97 -11.36 4.40
C LEU A 31 -10.62 -10.01 5.02
N CYS A 32 -11.01 -8.90 4.39
CA CYS A 32 -10.84 -7.56 4.97
C CYS A 32 -11.62 -7.40 6.28
N ALA A 33 -12.84 -7.92 6.36
CA ALA A 33 -13.63 -7.93 7.59
C ALA A 33 -12.94 -8.75 8.70
N LEU A 34 -12.42 -9.93 8.37
CA LEU A 34 -11.66 -10.75 9.31
C LEU A 34 -10.43 -10.00 9.82
N VAL A 35 -9.65 -9.39 8.91
CA VAL A 35 -8.47 -8.59 9.31
C VAL A 35 -8.89 -7.43 10.21
N ARG A 36 -10.02 -6.75 9.92
CA ARG A 36 -10.54 -5.66 10.77
C ARG A 36 -10.83 -6.13 12.18
N VAL A 37 -11.47 -7.29 12.33
CA VAL A 37 -11.75 -7.89 13.64
C VAL A 37 -10.45 -8.22 14.38
N LEU A 38 -9.48 -8.83 13.70
CA LEU A 38 -8.18 -9.19 14.31
C LEU A 38 -7.34 -7.97 14.72
N VAL A 39 -7.54 -6.84 14.06
CA VAL A 39 -6.83 -5.59 14.35
C VAL A 39 -7.47 -4.81 15.50
N GLU A 40 -8.76 -4.97 15.73
CA GLU A 40 -9.54 -4.22 16.73
C GLU A 40 -8.91 -4.22 18.13
N PRO A 41 -8.45 -5.35 18.70
CA PRO A 41 -7.83 -5.36 20.04
C PRO A 41 -6.56 -4.48 20.09
N THR A 42 -5.79 -4.47 18.98
CA THR A 42 -4.59 -3.61 18.90
C THR A 42 -4.97 -2.13 18.91
N LEU A 43 -5.99 -1.74 18.13
CA LEU A 43 -6.46 -0.35 18.05
C LEU A 43 -7.00 0.13 19.39
N ARG A 44 -7.75 -0.71 20.10
CA ARG A 44 -8.26 -0.39 21.45
C ARG A 44 -7.11 -0.24 22.46
N LYS A 45 -6.10 -1.14 22.41
CA LYS A 45 -4.93 -1.07 23.32
C LYS A 45 -4.16 0.24 23.17
N ILE A 46 -3.99 0.73 21.94
CA ILE A 46 -3.28 2.00 21.69
C ILE A 46 -4.18 3.23 21.80
N LYS A 47 -5.46 3.06 22.21
CA LYS A 47 -6.44 4.14 22.28
C LYS A 47 -6.53 4.94 21.00
N PHE A 48 -6.53 4.23 19.86
CA PHE A 48 -6.49 4.85 18.54
C PHE A 48 -7.74 5.71 18.30
N SER A 49 -7.51 6.97 17.93
CA SER A 49 -8.55 7.89 17.46
C SER A 49 -8.04 8.62 16.23
N TYR A 50 -8.96 9.08 15.39
CA TYR A 50 -8.63 9.87 14.21
C TYR A 50 -9.73 10.88 13.94
N THR A 51 -9.37 11.97 13.28
CA THR A 51 -10.29 12.97 12.75
C THR A 51 -10.15 13.03 11.25
N THR A 52 -11.21 13.40 10.56
CA THR A 52 -11.21 13.59 9.12
C THR A 52 -11.62 15.01 8.79
N GLU A 53 -10.95 15.59 7.80
CA GLU A 53 -11.30 16.90 7.28
C GLU A 53 -11.59 16.79 5.78
N ARG A 54 -12.64 17.47 5.34
CA ARG A 54 -13.06 17.55 3.92
C ARG A 54 -13.33 16.21 3.24
N MET A 55 -13.59 15.14 3.99
CA MET A 55 -13.89 13.82 3.40
C MET A 55 -15.24 13.83 2.66
N GLU A 56 -16.11 14.79 2.92
CA GLU A 56 -17.35 15.03 2.19
C GLU A 56 -17.15 15.44 0.73
N LEU A 57 -15.93 15.94 0.37
CA LEU A 57 -15.58 16.29 -1.00
C LEU A 57 -15.33 15.05 -1.88
N ILE A 58 -15.20 13.87 -1.27
CA ILE A 58 -15.00 12.60 -1.99
C ILE A 58 -16.36 11.90 -2.08
N GLY A 59 -16.77 11.59 -3.30
CA GLY A 59 -18.01 10.85 -3.53
C GLY A 59 -18.03 9.50 -2.76
N LYS A 60 -19.22 9.09 -2.34
CA LYS A 60 -19.41 7.88 -1.51
C LYS A 60 -18.73 6.64 -2.09
N ASP A 61 -18.80 6.47 -3.40
CA ASP A 61 -18.24 5.33 -4.14
C ASP A 61 -17.04 5.73 -5.01
N GLU A 62 -16.53 6.95 -4.83
CA GLU A 62 -15.37 7.45 -5.57
C GLU A 62 -14.09 6.92 -4.95
N PRO A 63 -13.25 6.21 -5.72
CA PRO A 63 -11.97 5.73 -5.22
C PRO A 63 -10.97 6.87 -5.12
N CYS A 64 -10.18 6.88 -4.07
CA CYS A 64 -9.15 7.88 -3.84
C CYS A 64 -7.77 7.24 -3.66
N LEU A 65 -6.74 8.03 -3.97
CA LEU A 65 -5.36 7.71 -3.62
C LEU A 65 -5.06 8.29 -2.24
N ILE A 66 -4.57 7.43 -1.34
CA ILE A 66 -4.26 7.80 0.04
C ILE A 66 -2.75 7.79 0.20
N LEU A 67 -2.18 8.94 0.51
CA LEU A 67 -0.76 9.09 0.79
C LEU A 67 -0.56 9.08 2.30
N MET A 68 0.18 8.13 2.81
CA MET A 68 0.48 8.03 4.23
C MET A 68 1.98 8.13 4.46
N ASN A 69 2.39 8.78 5.55
CA ASN A 69 3.75 8.67 6.03
C ASN A 69 4.00 7.25 6.58
N HIS A 70 5.26 6.83 6.65
CA HIS A 70 5.60 5.45 6.99
C HIS A 70 6.57 5.39 8.18
N SER A 71 6.04 5.40 9.40
CA SER A 71 6.87 5.35 10.61
C SER A 71 6.81 4.00 11.36
N SER A 72 5.91 3.07 11.01
CA SER A 72 5.82 1.78 11.72
C SER A 72 5.06 0.70 10.93
N PHE A 73 5.28 -0.57 11.28
CA PHE A 73 4.48 -1.70 10.77
C PHE A 73 3.01 -1.66 11.18
N THR A 74 2.65 -0.80 12.13
CA THR A 74 1.27 -0.68 12.62
C THR A 74 0.35 0.02 11.61
N TYR A 75 0.88 0.75 10.64
CA TYR A 75 0.08 1.55 9.70
C TYR A 75 -0.93 0.77 8.87
N MET A 76 -0.60 -0.45 8.44
CA MET A 76 -1.59 -1.28 7.75
C MET A 76 -2.78 -1.56 8.66
N LYS A 77 -2.54 -1.78 9.98
CA LYS A 77 -3.61 -1.96 10.97
C LYS A 77 -4.44 -0.69 11.15
N LEU A 78 -3.78 0.47 11.24
CA LEU A 78 -4.45 1.77 11.33
C LEU A 78 -5.30 2.02 10.09
N ALA A 79 -4.78 1.74 8.90
CA ALA A 79 -5.51 1.88 7.65
C ALA A 79 -6.80 1.04 7.62
N TYR A 80 -6.77 -0.19 8.11
CA TYR A 80 -8.00 -0.99 8.28
C TYR A 80 -8.94 -0.38 9.32
N GLY A 81 -8.42 0.26 10.36
CA GLY A 81 -9.22 0.99 11.36
C GLY A 81 -9.96 2.19 10.77
N ILE A 82 -9.30 2.93 9.89
CA ILE A 82 -9.82 4.18 9.31
C ILE A 82 -10.74 3.91 8.11
N PHE A 83 -10.28 3.11 7.15
CA PHE A 83 -10.91 3.03 5.84
C PHE A 83 -11.93 1.89 5.69
N TYR A 84 -11.96 0.91 6.61
CA TYR A 84 -13.01 -0.10 6.57
C TYR A 84 -14.40 0.54 6.78
N PRO A 85 -15.45 0.17 6.04
CA PRO A 85 -15.58 -0.95 5.12
C PRO A 85 -15.17 -0.67 3.66
N LYS A 86 -14.69 0.53 3.34
CA LYS A 86 -14.25 0.84 1.98
C LYS A 86 -13.12 -0.10 1.55
N LYS A 87 -13.24 -0.69 0.37
CA LYS A 87 -12.20 -1.57 -0.18
C LYS A 87 -10.95 -0.76 -0.46
N THR A 88 -9.86 -1.13 0.18
CA THR A 88 -8.60 -0.42 0.12
C THR A 88 -7.46 -1.39 -0.17
N GLY A 89 -6.71 -1.14 -1.23
CA GLY A 89 -5.51 -1.86 -1.57
C GLY A 89 -4.26 -1.12 -1.12
N PHE A 90 -3.13 -1.81 -1.06
CA PHE A 90 -1.86 -1.26 -0.55
C PHE A 90 -0.75 -1.46 -1.56
N ILE A 91 0.07 -0.43 -1.73
CA ILE A 91 1.35 -0.56 -2.41
C ILE A 91 2.39 -0.95 -1.36
N THR A 92 3.02 -2.10 -1.56
CA THR A 92 3.99 -2.66 -0.61
C THR A 92 5.26 -3.12 -1.33
N SER A 93 6.35 -3.34 -0.60
CA SER A 93 7.59 -3.81 -1.21
C SER A 93 7.48 -5.25 -1.72
N VAL A 94 8.21 -5.57 -2.78
CA VAL A 94 8.29 -6.93 -3.34
C VAL A 94 8.68 -7.96 -2.27
N ASP A 95 9.56 -7.59 -1.33
CA ASP A 95 10.02 -8.47 -0.25
C ASP A 95 8.87 -8.95 0.64
N ALA A 96 7.90 -8.06 0.91
CA ALA A 96 6.71 -8.40 1.70
C ALA A 96 5.72 -9.29 0.94
N MET A 97 5.89 -9.45 -0.38
CA MET A 97 5.00 -10.19 -1.25
C MET A 97 5.53 -11.60 -1.58
N SER A 98 6.53 -12.10 -0.86
CA SER A 98 7.13 -13.42 -1.08
C SER A 98 6.36 -14.55 -0.38
N GLY A 99 6.46 -15.76 -0.93
CA GLY A 99 5.93 -16.97 -0.32
C GLY A 99 4.41 -17.01 -0.13
N ILE A 100 3.97 -17.71 0.90
CA ILE A 100 2.55 -17.88 1.27
C ILE A 100 1.95 -16.54 1.73
N LEU A 101 2.71 -15.76 2.48
CA LEU A 101 2.30 -14.43 2.93
C LEU A 101 1.99 -13.52 1.74
N GLY A 102 2.79 -13.58 0.67
CA GLY A 102 2.55 -12.81 -0.54
C GLY A 102 1.23 -13.17 -1.24
N LYS A 103 0.83 -14.45 -1.24
CA LYS A 103 -0.48 -14.86 -1.75
C LYS A 103 -1.61 -14.24 -0.94
N PHE A 104 -1.50 -14.27 0.39
CA PHE A 104 -2.46 -13.68 1.30
C PHE A 104 -2.56 -12.15 1.12
N MET A 105 -1.42 -11.47 1.06
CA MET A 105 -1.36 -10.02 0.81
C MET A 105 -2.02 -9.64 -0.52
N ARG A 106 -1.85 -10.45 -1.58
CA ARG A 106 -2.53 -10.21 -2.87
C ARG A 106 -4.05 -10.28 -2.76
N ILE A 107 -4.60 -11.24 -2.01
CA ILE A 107 -6.05 -11.36 -1.80
C ILE A 107 -6.59 -10.17 -0.98
N LEU A 108 -5.76 -9.57 -0.14
CA LEU A 108 -6.05 -8.31 0.56
C LEU A 108 -5.91 -7.08 -0.34
N GLY A 109 -5.56 -7.24 -1.62
CA GLY A 109 -5.43 -6.15 -2.57
C GLY A 109 -4.07 -5.46 -2.56
N CYS A 110 -3.04 -6.10 -2.02
CA CYS A 110 -1.68 -5.56 -2.08
C CYS A 110 -1.07 -5.72 -3.48
N SER A 111 -0.38 -4.69 -3.96
CA SER A 111 0.42 -4.72 -5.18
C SER A 111 1.89 -4.42 -4.87
N PRO A 112 2.84 -5.18 -5.47
CA PRO A 112 4.25 -5.01 -5.19
C PRO A 112 4.84 -3.79 -5.88
N THR A 113 5.80 -3.15 -5.23
CA THR A 113 6.66 -2.12 -5.83
C THR A 113 8.12 -2.40 -5.53
N HIS A 114 8.99 -2.04 -6.46
CA HIS A 114 10.43 -2.02 -6.25
C HIS A 114 10.83 -0.70 -5.61
N LYS A 115 11.54 -0.76 -4.48
CA LYS A 115 12.02 0.43 -3.79
C LYS A 115 13.01 1.19 -4.69
N PHE A 116 12.91 2.52 -4.68
CA PHE A 116 13.85 3.42 -5.35
C PHE A 116 13.93 3.31 -6.88
N VAL A 117 13.05 2.54 -7.51
CA VAL A 117 13.02 2.39 -8.98
C VAL A 117 11.72 3.00 -9.52
N THR A 118 11.83 3.78 -10.60
CA THR A 118 10.65 4.23 -11.33
C THR A 118 10.07 3.04 -12.09
N ASP A 119 8.97 2.50 -11.59
CA ASP A 119 8.31 1.34 -12.17
C ASP A 119 7.01 1.75 -12.89
N MET A 120 7.03 1.66 -14.21
CA MET A 120 5.85 1.94 -15.03
C MET A 120 4.73 0.91 -14.83
N SER A 121 5.07 -0.30 -14.36
CA SER A 121 4.06 -1.31 -14.03
C SER A 121 3.29 -0.92 -12.79
N LEU A 122 3.94 -0.32 -11.80
CA LEU A 122 3.30 0.21 -10.61
C LEU A 122 2.24 1.28 -10.95
N LEU A 123 2.57 2.20 -11.87
CA LEU A 123 1.61 3.21 -12.30
C LEU A 123 0.36 2.58 -12.91
N LYS A 124 0.54 1.58 -13.79
CA LYS A 124 -0.58 0.84 -14.41
C LYS A 124 -1.39 0.08 -13.36
N ASP A 125 -0.73 -0.48 -12.33
CA ASP A 125 -1.38 -1.18 -11.24
C ASP A 125 -2.24 -0.24 -10.40
N ILE A 126 -1.72 0.93 -10.05
CA ILE A 126 -2.47 1.96 -9.32
C ILE A 126 -3.68 2.42 -10.14
N GLU A 127 -3.49 2.73 -11.42
CA GLU A 127 -4.61 3.09 -12.31
C GLU A 127 -5.66 1.97 -12.39
N TYR A 128 -5.23 0.71 -12.51
CA TYR A 128 -6.13 -0.43 -12.55
C TYR A 128 -6.93 -0.61 -11.25
N MET A 129 -6.27 -0.45 -10.10
CA MET A 129 -6.91 -0.53 -8.79
C MET A 129 -7.96 0.57 -8.61
N LEU A 130 -7.62 1.82 -8.95
CA LEU A 130 -8.51 2.97 -8.81
C LEU A 130 -9.66 2.93 -9.84
N LYS A 131 -9.34 2.78 -11.14
CA LYS A 131 -10.31 2.97 -12.21
C LYS A 131 -11.10 1.72 -12.54
N VAL A 132 -10.50 0.52 -12.48
CA VAL A 132 -11.14 -0.76 -12.85
C VAL A 132 -11.70 -1.47 -11.62
N ASN A 133 -10.86 -1.71 -10.60
CA ASN A 133 -11.31 -2.38 -9.38
C ASN A 133 -12.21 -1.49 -8.51
N LYS A 134 -12.20 -0.17 -8.74
CA LYS A 134 -12.93 0.83 -7.92
C LYS A 134 -12.58 0.67 -6.43
N THR A 135 -11.28 0.65 -6.12
CA THR A 135 -10.76 0.52 -4.77
C THR A 135 -9.86 1.69 -4.42
N ASN A 136 -9.90 2.14 -3.18
CA ASN A 136 -8.90 3.07 -2.67
C ASN A 136 -7.52 2.45 -2.74
N VAL A 137 -6.49 3.26 -2.90
CA VAL A 137 -5.10 2.80 -2.93
C VAL A 137 -4.29 3.57 -1.91
N ILE A 138 -3.65 2.86 -0.98
CA ILE A 138 -2.69 3.44 -0.04
C ILE A 138 -1.28 3.25 -0.58
N MET A 139 -0.52 4.34 -0.59
CA MET A 139 0.91 4.29 -0.87
C MET A 139 1.68 5.15 0.13
N TYR A 140 2.93 4.76 0.33
CA TYR A 140 3.89 5.45 1.20
C TYR A 140 4.95 6.11 0.31
N PRO A 141 4.79 7.39 -0.04
CA PRO A 141 5.63 8.03 -1.06
C PRO A 141 7.10 8.17 -0.64
N GLU A 142 7.37 8.11 0.65
CA GLU A 142 8.73 8.21 1.21
C GLU A 142 9.60 6.98 0.94
N ALA A 143 8.99 5.85 0.54
CA ALA A 143 9.65 4.56 0.27
C ALA A 143 10.50 3.99 1.43
N GLY A 144 10.52 4.62 2.58
CA GLY A 144 11.28 4.24 3.78
C GLY A 144 10.52 4.57 5.06
N TYR A 145 11.01 4.05 6.18
CA TYR A 145 10.47 4.37 7.49
C TYR A 145 11.00 5.72 7.97
N SER A 146 10.10 6.58 8.42
CA SER A 146 10.48 7.77 9.21
C SER A 146 10.81 7.32 10.63
N LEU A 147 12.04 7.55 11.08
CA LEU A 147 12.50 7.18 12.42
C LEU A 147 12.09 8.21 13.47
N ASP A 148 11.88 9.44 13.08
CA ASP A 148 11.53 10.58 13.94
C ASP A 148 10.07 11.02 13.80
N GLY A 149 9.27 10.31 13.00
CA GLY A 149 7.86 10.61 12.75
C GLY A 149 7.62 11.80 11.81
N ARG A 150 8.69 12.41 11.28
CA ARG A 150 8.58 13.53 10.34
C ARG A 150 8.50 13.03 8.91
N THR A 151 7.79 13.76 8.08
CA THR A 151 7.77 13.51 6.64
C THR A 151 9.14 13.82 6.04
N THR A 152 9.69 12.86 5.29
CA THR A 152 10.94 13.03 4.57
C THR A 152 10.72 13.64 3.18
N THR A 153 11.78 13.75 2.39
CA THR A 153 11.69 14.32 1.04
C THR A 153 10.81 13.43 0.15
N LEU A 154 9.77 14.02 -0.40
CA LEU A 154 8.88 13.34 -1.34
C LEU A 154 9.53 13.22 -2.74
N PRO A 155 9.23 12.15 -3.49
CA PRO A 155 9.74 12.00 -4.85
C PRO A 155 9.31 13.15 -5.75
N ARG A 156 10.26 13.76 -6.48
CA ARG A 156 9.99 14.91 -7.38
C ARG A 156 8.88 14.63 -8.41
N LYS A 157 8.72 13.39 -8.83
CA LYS A 157 7.71 12.98 -9.82
C LYS A 157 6.34 12.65 -9.21
N LEU A 158 6.17 12.77 -7.87
CA LEU A 158 4.89 12.47 -7.23
C LEU A 158 3.77 13.36 -7.77
N GLY A 159 3.99 14.66 -7.92
CA GLY A 159 3.00 15.58 -8.47
C GLY A 159 2.56 15.23 -9.90
N VAL A 160 3.49 14.74 -10.74
CA VAL A 160 3.18 14.26 -12.09
C VAL A 160 2.31 13.02 -12.03
N LEU A 161 2.61 12.07 -11.11
CA LEU A 161 1.80 10.89 -10.87
C LEU A 161 0.36 11.28 -10.49
N LEU A 162 0.20 12.16 -9.50
CA LEU A 162 -1.11 12.60 -9.00
C LEU A 162 -1.94 13.26 -10.12
N LYS A 163 -1.33 14.17 -10.87
CA LYS A 163 -1.98 14.82 -12.02
C LYS A 163 -2.42 13.82 -13.08
N ARG A 164 -1.60 12.82 -13.38
CA ARG A 164 -1.92 11.77 -14.37
C ARG A 164 -3.06 10.86 -13.92
N LEU A 165 -3.11 10.51 -12.64
CA LEU A 165 -4.16 9.64 -12.10
C LEU A 165 -5.53 10.33 -12.14
N GLY A 166 -5.59 11.64 -11.89
CA GLY A 166 -6.83 12.42 -11.95
C GLY A 166 -7.93 11.93 -11.00
N VAL A 167 -7.54 11.49 -9.80
CA VAL A 167 -8.45 11.01 -8.76
C VAL A 167 -8.27 11.85 -7.50
N PRO A 168 -9.27 11.88 -6.59
CA PRO A 168 -9.10 12.50 -5.28
C PRO A 168 -7.89 11.94 -4.53
N VAL A 169 -7.20 12.81 -3.81
CA VAL A 169 -6.02 12.47 -3.00
C VAL A 169 -6.29 12.83 -1.55
N VAL A 170 -6.03 11.87 -0.67
CA VAL A 170 -6.09 12.03 0.79
C VAL A 170 -4.66 11.96 1.34
N THR A 171 -4.32 12.84 2.26
CA THR A 171 -2.99 12.90 2.91
C THR A 171 -3.12 12.84 4.42
#